data_c13d1d2bc6227be27bdd8681267646ce
#
_entry.id   c13d1d2bc6227be27bdd8681267646ce
#
_cell.length_a   1.000
_cell.length_b   1.000
_cell.length_c   1.000
_cell.angle_alpha   90.00
_cell.angle_beta   90.00
_cell.angle_gamma   90.00
#
_symmetry.space_group_name_H-M   'P 1'
#
loop_
_entity.id
_entity.type
_entity.pdbx_description
1 polymer ?
#
loop_
_entity_poly.entity_id
_entity_poly.type
_entity_poly.pdbx_seq_one_letter_code
_entity_poly.pdbx_strand_id
1 'polypeptide(L)'
;MQTRQASLEGGGLVDLRRLIKEALRMRPDRLVVGEVREAESLDLLIALNSGLPGLCTIHANSAKDAISKICTLPLLAGANIQSDFIEATVGSCLNLVVHCELSASGHRKVTEILSITWNEDSQKIELRNLEKL
;
A
#
# COMPACT_ATOMS: atom_id res chain seq x y z
N MET A 1 7.05 -13.40 8.46
CA MET A 1 8.45 -12.89 8.30
C MET A 1 8.58 -11.57 9.01
N GLN A 2 9.78 -11.19 9.43
CA GLN A 2 10.03 -9.96 10.18
C GLN A 2 11.31 -9.30 9.67
N THR A 3 11.30 -7.95 9.59
CA THR A 3 12.48 -7.15 9.27
C THR A 3 13.52 -7.25 10.39
N ARG A 4 14.78 -7.06 10.04
CA ARG A 4 15.90 -7.01 11.00
C ARG A 4 16.78 -5.80 10.67
N GLN A 5 17.06 -5.00 11.67
CA GLN A 5 18.01 -3.89 11.52
C GLN A 5 19.44 -4.42 11.36
N ALA A 6 20.30 -3.61 10.74
CA ALA A 6 21.72 -3.92 10.66
C ALA A 6 22.33 -4.01 12.06
N SER A 7 23.29 -4.93 12.23
CA SER A 7 24.10 -4.97 13.45
C SER A 7 25.04 -3.74 13.52
N LEU A 8 25.59 -3.45 14.69
CA LEU A 8 26.57 -2.38 14.89
C LEU A 8 27.82 -2.53 13.98
N GLU A 9 28.08 -3.75 13.53
CA GLU A 9 29.17 -4.10 12.59
C GLU A 9 28.77 -3.98 11.10
N GLY A 10 27.55 -3.46 10.81
CA GLY A 10 27.07 -3.18 9.46
C GLY A 10 26.50 -4.38 8.68
N GLY A 11 26.37 -5.57 9.34
CA GLY A 11 25.84 -6.79 8.70
C GLY A 11 24.40 -7.12 9.08
N GLY A 12 23.76 -7.99 8.27
CA GLY A 12 22.52 -8.64 8.64
C GLY A 12 21.22 -7.85 8.48
N LEU A 13 21.24 -6.71 7.76
CA LEU A 13 20.01 -5.99 7.40
C LEU A 13 19.06 -6.87 6.58
N VAL A 14 17.81 -6.95 7.03
CA VAL A 14 16.71 -7.53 6.28
C VAL A 14 15.58 -6.52 6.24
N ASP A 15 15.48 -5.78 5.15
CA ASP A 15 14.46 -4.78 4.93
C ASP A 15 13.14 -5.41 4.41
N LEU A 16 12.07 -4.62 4.40
CA LEU A 16 10.75 -5.08 3.97
C LEU A 16 10.71 -5.37 2.47
N ARG A 17 11.46 -4.64 1.65
CA ARG A 17 11.59 -4.87 0.20
C ARG A 17 12.11 -6.28 -0.10
N ARG A 18 13.16 -6.70 0.61
CA ARG A 18 13.71 -8.06 0.51
C ARG A 18 12.70 -9.10 0.94
N LEU A 19 11.98 -8.86 2.06
CA LEU A 19 10.97 -9.80 2.54
C LEU A 19 9.82 -9.99 1.55
N ILE A 20 9.33 -8.91 0.91
CA ILE A 20 8.31 -9.00 -0.14
C ILE A 20 8.80 -9.86 -1.30
N LYS A 21 10.02 -9.62 -1.80
CA LYS A 21 10.60 -10.40 -2.91
C LYS A 21 10.77 -11.89 -2.57
N GLU A 22 11.22 -12.21 -1.36
CA GLU A 22 11.34 -13.60 -0.92
C GLU A 22 9.96 -14.25 -0.72
N ALA A 23 8.98 -13.50 -0.18
CA ALA A 23 7.61 -13.98 -0.05
C ALA A 23 7.00 -14.41 -1.40
N LEU A 24 7.22 -13.63 -2.47
CA LEU A 24 6.73 -13.96 -3.81
C LEU A 24 7.28 -15.30 -4.33
N ARG A 25 8.51 -15.67 -3.97
CA ARG A 25 9.12 -16.95 -4.35
C ARG A 25 8.52 -18.15 -3.64
N MET A 26 7.82 -17.92 -2.53
CA MET A 26 7.14 -18.97 -1.76
C MET A 26 5.78 -19.36 -2.34
N ARG A 27 5.35 -18.77 -3.47
CA ARG A 27 4.03 -18.96 -4.09
C ARG A 27 2.88 -18.74 -3.11
N PRO A 28 2.77 -17.58 -2.47
CA PRO A 28 1.70 -17.32 -1.53
C PRO A 28 0.36 -17.16 -2.27
N ASP A 29 -0.73 -17.58 -1.65
CA ASP A 29 -2.08 -17.30 -2.14
C ASP A 29 -2.48 -15.85 -1.90
N ARG A 30 -1.84 -15.19 -0.94
CA ARG A 30 -2.11 -13.79 -0.56
C ARG A 30 -0.91 -13.15 0.10
N LEU A 31 -0.65 -11.89 -0.23
CA LEU A 31 0.38 -11.08 0.41
C LEU A 31 -0.24 -10.17 1.46
N VAL A 32 0.22 -10.27 2.70
CA VAL A 32 -0.19 -9.39 3.80
C VAL A 32 1.04 -8.64 4.31
N VAL A 33 1.05 -7.32 4.10
CA VAL A 33 2.12 -6.43 4.58
C VAL A 33 1.59 -5.65 5.77
N GLY A 34 2.22 -5.84 6.93
CA GLY A 34 1.78 -5.23 8.17
C GLY A 34 1.67 -3.72 8.11
N GLU A 35 2.64 -3.07 7.44
CA GLU A 35 2.63 -1.62 7.19
C GLU A 35 3.58 -1.26 6.05
N VAL A 36 3.20 -0.25 5.25
CA VAL A 36 4.08 0.41 4.26
C VAL A 36 4.35 1.85 4.70
N ARG A 37 5.61 2.28 4.60
CA ARG A 37 6.08 3.60 5.04
C ARG A 37 6.94 4.32 4.02
N GLU A 38 7.62 3.57 3.15
CA GLU A 38 8.68 4.06 2.27
C GLU A 38 8.66 3.34 0.90
N ALA A 39 9.83 3.14 0.34
CA ALA A 39 10.07 2.58 -0.98
C ALA A 39 9.55 1.13 -1.19
N GLU A 40 9.33 0.36 -0.11
CA GLU A 40 8.74 -0.99 -0.17
C GLU A 40 7.32 -1.00 -0.74
N SER A 41 6.64 0.15 -0.70
CA SER A 41 5.33 0.33 -1.33
C SER A 41 5.36 0.04 -2.83
N LEU A 42 6.48 0.32 -3.53
CA LEU A 42 6.65 -0.04 -4.94
C LEU A 42 6.67 -1.56 -5.14
N ASP A 43 7.43 -2.28 -4.31
CA ASP A 43 7.53 -3.75 -4.42
C ASP A 43 6.17 -4.41 -4.12
N LEU A 44 5.38 -3.84 -3.19
CA LEU A 44 4.01 -4.25 -2.93
C LEU A 44 3.11 -4.03 -4.16
N LEU A 45 3.11 -2.82 -4.75
CA LEU A 45 2.28 -2.51 -5.92
C LEU A 45 2.63 -3.41 -7.11
N ILE A 46 3.91 -3.69 -7.35
CA ILE A 46 4.35 -4.63 -8.40
C ILE A 46 3.80 -6.04 -8.13
N ALA A 47 3.82 -6.49 -6.88
CA ALA A 47 3.27 -7.78 -6.49
C ALA A 47 1.75 -7.86 -6.73
N LEU A 48 1.01 -6.82 -6.32
CA LEU A 48 -0.43 -6.75 -6.56
C LEU A 48 -0.77 -6.68 -8.05
N ASN A 49 0.00 -5.92 -8.83
CA ASN A 49 -0.17 -5.78 -10.28
C ASN A 49 0.12 -7.09 -11.04
N SER A 50 0.86 -8.01 -10.46
CA SER A 50 1.05 -9.36 -11.02
C SER A 50 -0.15 -10.30 -10.79
N GLY A 51 -1.23 -9.81 -10.21
CA GLY A 51 -2.46 -10.57 -9.94
C GLY A 51 -2.47 -11.28 -8.58
N LEU A 52 -1.47 -11.06 -7.72
CA LEU A 52 -1.46 -11.63 -6.37
C LEU A 52 -2.37 -10.80 -5.44
N PRO A 53 -3.44 -11.39 -4.87
CA PRO A 53 -4.26 -10.68 -3.90
C PRO A 53 -3.45 -10.31 -2.66
N GLY A 54 -3.72 -9.12 -2.10
CA GLY A 54 -3.00 -8.69 -0.91
C GLY A 54 -3.73 -7.61 -0.13
N LEU A 55 -3.15 -7.27 1.02
CA LEU A 55 -3.56 -6.14 1.84
C LEU A 55 -2.35 -5.60 2.60
N CYS A 56 -2.42 -4.32 2.92
CA CYS A 56 -1.43 -3.66 3.76
C CYS A 56 -2.11 -2.63 4.66
N THR A 57 -1.39 -2.14 5.65
CA THR A 57 -1.79 -0.93 6.37
C THR A 57 -0.87 0.23 6.03
N ILE A 58 -1.39 1.43 6.16
CA ILE A 58 -0.68 2.68 5.95
C ILE A 58 -1.21 3.73 6.94
N HIS A 59 -0.33 4.51 7.56
CA HIS A 59 -0.76 5.61 8.40
C HIS A 59 -1.19 6.82 7.56
N ALA A 60 -2.44 7.25 7.72
CA ALA A 60 -3.02 8.41 7.05
C ALA A 60 -4.14 9.02 7.92
N ASN A 61 -4.50 10.27 7.65
CA ASN A 61 -5.55 10.98 8.40
C ASN A 61 -6.97 10.72 7.85
N SER A 62 -7.07 10.15 6.65
CA SER A 62 -8.33 9.79 5.99
C SER A 62 -8.08 8.68 4.95
N ALA A 63 -9.14 8.06 4.45
CA ALA A 63 -9.02 7.10 3.36
C ALA A 63 -8.45 7.76 2.08
N LYS A 64 -8.85 9.00 1.79
CA LYS A 64 -8.33 9.78 0.65
C LYS A 64 -6.84 10.08 0.79
N ASP A 65 -6.40 10.49 2.00
CA ASP A 65 -4.97 10.75 2.26
C ASP A 65 -4.13 9.46 2.13
N ALA A 66 -4.69 8.30 2.52
CA ALA A 66 -4.03 7.01 2.33
C ALA A 66 -3.76 6.73 0.84
N ILE A 67 -4.73 7.04 -0.04
CA ILE A 67 -4.57 6.90 -1.49
C ILE A 67 -3.50 7.84 -2.03
N SER A 68 -3.53 9.12 -1.66
CA SER A 68 -2.50 10.08 -2.05
C SER A 68 -1.11 9.64 -1.57
N LYS A 69 -1.03 9.11 -0.37
CA LYS A 69 0.24 8.63 0.21
C LYS A 69 0.76 7.39 -0.50
N ILE A 70 -0.09 6.41 -0.83
CA ILE A 70 0.34 5.22 -1.57
C ILE A 70 0.74 5.54 -3.01
N CYS A 71 0.27 6.65 -3.60
CA CYS A 71 0.75 7.15 -4.89
C CYS A 71 2.12 7.83 -4.80
N THR A 72 2.51 8.36 -3.64
CA THR A 72 3.76 9.12 -3.47
C THR A 72 4.91 8.28 -2.90
N LEU A 73 4.63 7.36 -1.99
CA LEU A 73 5.68 6.53 -1.35
C LEU A 73 6.54 5.75 -2.34
N PRO A 74 6.01 5.15 -3.44
CA PRO A 74 6.82 4.44 -4.42
C PRO A 74 7.87 5.30 -5.11
N LEU A 75 7.64 6.63 -5.23
CA LEU A 75 8.58 7.56 -5.84
C LEU A 75 9.89 7.66 -5.05
N LEU A 76 9.88 7.31 -3.76
CA LEU A 76 11.07 7.24 -2.91
C LEU A 76 12.02 6.09 -3.31
N ALA A 77 11.55 5.13 -4.11
CA ALA A 77 12.37 4.00 -4.53
C ALA A 77 13.40 4.35 -5.61
N GLY A 78 13.24 5.46 -6.33
CA GLY A 78 14.21 5.95 -7.32
C GLY A 78 13.68 7.10 -8.19
N ALA A 79 14.60 7.87 -8.74
CA ALA A 79 14.31 9.06 -9.55
C ALA A 79 13.66 8.76 -10.92
N ASN A 80 13.70 7.52 -11.38
CA ASN A 80 13.18 7.11 -12.70
C ASN A 80 11.73 6.62 -12.66
N ILE A 81 11.04 6.74 -11.51
CA ILE A 81 9.67 6.30 -11.34
C ILE A 81 8.74 7.48 -11.66
N GLN A 82 7.86 7.30 -12.64
CA GLN A 82 6.90 8.33 -13.05
C GLN A 82 5.63 8.24 -12.21
N SER A 83 5.11 9.39 -11.78
CA SER A 83 3.87 9.49 -10.98
C SER A 83 2.67 8.88 -11.70
N ASP A 84 2.54 9.13 -13.00
CA ASP A 84 1.41 8.65 -13.82
C ASP A 84 1.36 7.11 -13.85
N PHE A 85 2.53 6.45 -13.94
CA PHE A 85 2.61 5.00 -13.84
C PHE A 85 2.14 4.49 -12.48
N ILE A 86 2.53 5.16 -11.40
CA ILE A 86 2.12 4.77 -10.04
C ILE A 86 0.62 4.99 -9.85
N GLU A 87 0.07 6.12 -10.28
CA GLU A 87 -1.37 6.39 -10.17
C GLU A 87 -2.21 5.36 -10.92
N ALA A 88 -1.84 5.03 -12.16
CA ALA A 88 -2.50 3.99 -12.94
C ALA A 88 -2.41 2.62 -12.24
N THR A 89 -1.23 2.28 -11.70
CA THR A 89 -1.03 1.03 -10.97
C THR A 89 -1.87 0.97 -9.70
N VAL A 90 -1.89 2.04 -8.90
CA VAL A 90 -2.72 2.13 -7.70
C VAL A 90 -4.20 1.98 -8.04
N GLY A 91 -4.70 2.71 -9.04
CA GLY A 91 -6.09 2.66 -9.48
C GLY A 91 -6.51 1.28 -10.00
N SER A 92 -5.60 0.54 -10.62
CA SER A 92 -5.86 -0.80 -11.16
C SER A 92 -5.73 -1.93 -10.14
N CYS A 93 -4.83 -1.78 -9.15
CA CYS A 93 -4.53 -2.85 -8.18
C CYS A 93 -5.31 -2.74 -6.88
N LEU A 94 -5.63 -1.53 -6.43
CA LEU A 94 -6.34 -1.33 -5.17
C LEU A 94 -7.84 -1.26 -5.43
N ASN A 95 -8.61 -2.04 -4.67
CA ASN A 95 -10.06 -2.10 -4.81
C ASN A 95 -10.76 -1.35 -3.68
N LEU A 96 -10.16 -1.34 -2.48
CA LEU A 96 -10.80 -0.86 -1.27
C LEU A 96 -9.80 -0.20 -0.33
N VAL A 97 -10.20 0.93 0.26
CA VAL A 97 -9.51 1.56 1.40
C VAL A 97 -10.47 1.69 2.55
N VAL A 98 -10.04 1.22 3.71
CA VAL A 98 -10.79 1.30 4.96
C VAL A 98 -10.02 2.17 5.94
N HIS A 99 -10.62 3.28 6.38
CA HIS A 99 -10.05 4.14 7.39
C HIS A 99 -10.61 3.82 8.77
N CYS A 100 -9.70 3.66 9.73
CA CYS A 100 -10.02 3.36 11.11
C CYS A 100 -9.48 4.46 12.02
N GLU A 101 -10.33 4.95 12.91
CA GLU A 101 -9.98 5.98 13.89
C GLU A 101 -10.07 5.46 15.32
N LEU A 102 -9.27 6.06 16.19
CA LEU A 102 -9.39 5.92 17.63
C LEU A 102 -10.24 7.10 18.16
N SER A 103 -11.44 6.79 18.66
CA SER A 103 -12.32 7.81 19.26
C SER A 103 -11.72 8.38 20.56
N ALA A 104 -12.20 9.54 20.99
CA ALA A 104 -11.83 10.13 22.27
C ALA A 104 -12.14 9.23 23.47
N SER A 105 -13.10 8.30 23.33
CA SER A 105 -13.44 7.30 24.35
C SER A 105 -12.57 6.04 24.32
N GLY A 106 -11.53 6.01 23.46
CA GLY A 106 -10.60 4.87 23.34
C GLY A 106 -11.09 3.70 22.49
N HIS A 107 -12.24 3.82 21.82
CA HIS A 107 -12.76 2.80 20.93
C HIS A 107 -12.25 3.00 19.50
N ARG A 108 -11.81 1.91 18.86
CA ARG A 108 -11.50 1.90 17.43
C ARG A 108 -12.77 1.66 16.63
N LYS A 109 -12.98 2.45 15.60
CA LYS A 109 -14.11 2.31 14.68
C LYS A 109 -13.67 2.55 13.25
N VAL A 110 -14.36 1.93 12.31
CA VAL A 110 -14.28 2.27 10.88
C VAL A 110 -15.05 3.57 10.66
N THR A 111 -14.43 4.55 10.01
CA THR A 111 -15.02 5.86 9.74
C THR A 111 -15.23 6.14 8.26
N GLU A 112 -14.44 5.49 7.39
CA GLU A 112 -14.58 5.63 5.94
C GLU A 112 -14.29 4.30 5.25
N ILE A 113 -15.07 3.99 4.21
CA ILE A 113 -14.83 2.89 3.28
C ILE A 113 -14.95 3.44 1.87
N LEU A 114 -13.83 3.48 1.12
CA LEU A 114 -13.82 3.94 -0.26
C LEU A 114 -13.51 2.76 -1.19
N SER A 115 -14.30 2.61 -2.26
CA SER A 115 -13.87 1.83 -3.42
C SER A 115 -13.00 2.68 -4.33
N ILE A 116 -12.04 2.03 -4.98
CA ILE A 116 -11.11 2.62 -5.93
C ILE A 116 -11.35 1.98 -7.28
N THR A 117 -11.41 2.79 -8.32
CA THR A 117 -11.43 2.35 -9.71
C THR A 117 -10.54 3.25 -10.55
N TRP A 118 -9.89 2.67 -11.56
CA TRP A 118 -9.16 3.43 -12.57
C TRP A 118 -10.11 3.78 -13.72
N ASN A 119 -10.19 5.05 -14.08
CA ASN A 119 -10.94 5.50 -15.24
C ASN A 119 -9.99 5.70 -16.42
N GLU A 120 -10.12 4.84 -17.45
CA GLU A 120 -9.25 4.84 -18.63
C GLU A 120 -9.43 6.10 -19.49
N ASP A 121 -10.64 6.68 -19.55
CA ASP A 121 -10.91 7.85 -20.38
C ASP A 121 -10.29 9.12 -19.81
N SER A 122 -10.42 9.29 -18.47
CA SER A 122 -9.89 10.47 -17.78
C SER A 122 -8.45 10.29 -17.28
N GLN A 123 -7.91 9.05 -17.29
CA GLN A 123 -6.62 8.67 -16.74
C GLN A 123 -6.48 9.09 -15.27
N LYS A 124 -7.52 8.81 -14.48
CA LYS A 124 -7.60 9.20 -13.07
C LYS A 124 -8.17 8.10 -12.18
N ILE A 125 -7.78 8.14 -10.92
CA ILE A 125 -8.40 7.35 -9.86
C ILE A 125 -9.76 7.94 -9.53
N GLU A 126 -10.79 7.12 -9.60
CA GLU A 126 -12.14 7.44 -9.13
C GLU A 126 -12.41 6.79 -7.78
N LEU A 127 -13.01 7.56 -6.87
CA LEU A 127 -13.31 7.16 -5.51
C LEU A 127 -14.81 7.20 -5.29
N ARG A 128 -15.34 6.11 -4.75
CA ARG A 128 -16.74 6.04 -4.34
C ARG A 128 -16.83 5.67 -2.86
N ASN A 129 -17.53 6.48 -2.07
CA ASN A 129 -17.82 6.16 -0.68
C ASN A 129 -18.88 5.04 -0.61
N LEU A 130 -18.55 3.98 0.13
CA LEU A 130 -19.44 2.82 0.34
C LEU A 130 -20.22 2.90 1.67
N GLU A 131 -19.93 3.88 2.51
CA GLU A 131 -20.58 4.12 3.81
C GLU A 131 -21.95 4.82 3.71
N LYS A 132 -22.76 4.46 2.77
CA LYS A 132 -24.20 4.71 2.87
C LYS A 132 -24.89 3.37 3.08
N LEU A 133 -24.57 2.76 4.19
CA LEU A 133 -25.38 1.72 4.78
C LEU A 133 -26.34 2.32 5.78
#